data_b008f96ea974919e80f64b27e84dda17
#
_entry.id   b008f96ea974919e80f64b27e84dda17
#
_cell.length_a   1.000
_cell.length_b   1.000
_cell.length_c   1.000
_cell.angle_alpha   90.00
_cell.angle_beta   90.00
_cell.angle_gamma   90.00
#
_symmetry.space_group_name_H-M   'P 1'
#
loop_
_entity.id
_entity.type
_entity.pdbx_description
1 polymer ?
#
loop_
_entity_poly.entity_id
_entity_poly.type
_entity_poly.pdbx_seq_one_letter_code
_entity_poly.pdbx_strand_id
1 'polypeptide(L)'
;MIIDPAKIEVNALPPPVIIESAKADSVEIDVAREYDLEAATEKIQFTYTATTLHNGSRIRFRYLLEGFDREWTEAGTRRIAYYTNLPRGRSYRFRVQACNSDGVWNTIGASYAFSIKSFIYETWWFIVLSVCGVLGLVFVVYRLRVRQIQSRTDELERLVQERTKSLQDSNLELAAANAEVYRQMQLTDSQAREIEITNTQLQENNALMKQLIEEKNEFLGIAAHD
;
A
#
# COMPACT_ATOMS: atom_id res chain seq x y z
N MET A 1 39.03 8.44 80.38
CA MET A 1 38.67 9.66 79.68
C MET A 1 37.18 9.50 79.32
N ILE A 2 36.30 10.16 80.10
CA ILE A 2 34.86 10.11 79.90
C ILE A 2 34.55 11.22 78.88
N ILE A 3 34.16 10.85 77.68
CA ILE A 3 33.71 11.78 76.61
C ILE A 3 32.27 12.17 77.03
N ASP A 4 32.03 13.42 77.29
CA ASP A 4 30.70 13.97 77.56
C ASP A 4 29.93 14.00 76.19
N PRO A 5 28.86 13.21 76.00
CA PRO A 5 28.11 13.15 74.73
C PRO A 5 27.41 14.50 74.41
N ALA A 6 27.22 15.41 75.40
CA ALA A 6 26.60 16.72 75.14
C ALA A 6 27.58 17.74 74.48
N LYS A 7 28.88 17.42 74.35
CA LYS A 7 29.89 18.25 73.68
C LYS A 7 30.25 17.82 72.29
N ILE A 8 29.51 16.90 71.70
CA ILE A 8 29.68 16.52 70.29
C ILE A 8 29.06 17.63 69.41
N GLU A 9 29.91 18.49 68.84
CA GLU A 9 29.47 19.51 67.88
C GLU A 9 28.95 18.84 66.61
N VAL A 10 27.66 19.00 66.37
CA VAL A 10 27.04 18.54 65.13
C VAL A 10 27.47 19.45 63.97
N ASN A 11 28.02 18.89 62.92
CA ASN A 11 28.41 19.66 61.75
C ASN A 11 27.14 20.06 60.94
N ALA A 12 26.70 21.29 61.14
CA ALA A 12 25.53 21.86 60.47
C ALA A 12 25.77 22.25 58.98
N LEU A 13 27.04 22.16 58.53
CA LEU A 13 27.38 22.54 57.15
C LEU A 13 27.11 21.38 56.18
N PRO A 14 26.19 21.55 55.23
CA PRO A 14 25.95 20.54 54.15
C PRO A 14 27.14 20.48 53.20
N PRO A 15 27.56 19.28 52.76
CA PRO A 15 28.69 19.14 51.86
C PRO A 15 28.34 19.66 50.46
N PRO A 16 29.20 20.51 49.85
CA PRO A 16 29.02 20.88 48.45
C PRO A 16 29.20 19.67 47.53
N VAL A 17 28.30 19.52 46.58
CA VAL A 17 28.24 18.42 45.60
C VAL A 17 28.61 18.95 44.24
N ILE A 18 29.39 18.17 43.49
CA ILE A 18 29.73 18.44 42.08
C ILE A 18 29.53 17.18 41.25
N ILE A 19 29.14 17.37 40.02
CA ILE A 19 29.14 16.33 39.00
C ILE A 19 30.50 16.40 38.30
N GLU A 20 31.30 15.35 38.45
CA GLU A 20 32.67 15.29 37.92
C GLU A 20 32.69 15.00 36.44
N SER A 21 31.89 14.02 36.00
CA SER A 21 31.80 13.62 34.62
C SER A 21 30.45 12.98 34.29
N ALA A 22 30.06 13.09 33.04
CA ALA A 22 28.96 12.34 32.46
C ALA A 22 29.47 11.56 31.25
N LYS A 23 28.98 10.31 31.04
CA LYS A 23 29.33 9.47 29.89
C LYS A 23 28.05 8.95 29.26
N ALA A 24 27.94 9.13 27.94
CA ALA A 24 26.90 8.49 27.10
C ALA A 24 27.56 7.32 26.36
N ASP A 25 27.11 6.10 26.67
CA ASP A 25 27.73 4.85 26.23
C ASP A 25 29.24 4.82 26.56
N SER A 26 30.10 5.15 25.61
CA SER A 26 31.56 5.19 25.81
C SER A 26 32.16 6.60 25.63
N VAL A 27 31.31 7.60 25.33
CA VAL A 27 31.76 8.96 25.04
C VAL A 27 31.58 9.84 26.27
N GLU A 28 32.64 10.55 26.63
CA GLU A 28 32.61 11.52 27.72
C GLU A 28 31.94 12.82 27.27
N ILE A 29 31.01 13.31 28.09
CA ILE A 29 30.22 14.52 27.85
C ILE A 29 30.75 15.65 28.69
N ASP A 30 30.89 16.82 28.10
CA ASP A 30 31.23 18.04 28.84
C ASP A 30 30.06 18.47 29.73
N VAL A 31 30.27 18.34 31.04
CA VAL A 31 29.25 18.71 32.05
C VAL A 31 29.10 20.23 32.24
N ALA A 32 29.96 21.04 31.61
CA ALA A 32 29.87 22.51 31.67
C ALA A 32 28.77 23.08 30.73
N ARG A 33 28.24 22.29 29.81
CA ARG A 33 27.22 22.69 28.84
C ARG A 33 26.08 21.70 28.79
N GLU A 34 24.88 22.21 28.45
CA GLU A 34 23.78 21.34 28.08
C GLU A 34 24.16 20.59 26.80
N TYR A 35 23.87 19.30 26.75
CA TYR A 35 24.26 18.44 25.63
C TYR A 35 23.07 17.70 25.04
N ASP A 36 23.00 17.71 23.70
CA ASP A 36 22.01 16.95 22.96
C ASP A 36 22.61 15.60 22.56
N LEU A 37 22.18 14.55 23.23
CA LEU A 37 22.63 13.19 22.97
C LEU A 37 21.99 12.62 21.70
N GLU A 38 22.74 11.76 21.05
CA GLU A 38 22.24 11.06 19.87
C GLU A 38 21.07 10.12 20.22
N ALA A 39 20.16 9.92 19.26
CA ALA A 39 19.01 9.03 19.44
C ALA A 39 19.38 7.57 19.74
N ALA A 40 20.59 7.15 19.36
CA ALA A 40 21.09 5.80 19.57
C ALA A 40 21.67 5.59 20.99
N THR A 41 21.75 6.62 21.84
CA THR A 41 22.30 6.50 23.19
C THR A 41 21.45 5.55 24.05
N GLU A 42 22.08 4.49 24.56
CA GLU A 42 21.42 3.47 25.39
C GLU A 42 21.73 3.61 26.89
N LYS A 43 22.95 4.03 27.22
CA LYS A 43 23.42 4.10 28.60
C LYS A 43 24.02 5.47 28.92
N ILE A 44 23.63 6.01 30.06
CA ILE A 44 24.20 7.24 30.59
C ILE A 44 24.70 6.98 32.00
N GLN A 45 25.93 7.42 32.27
CA GLN A 45 26.58 7.30 33.55
C GLN A 45 26.95 8.70 34.05
N PHE A 46 26.59 9.01 35.31
CA PHE A 46 27.00 10.22 35.99
C PHE A 46 27.95 9.86 37.14
N THR A 47 29.10 10.51 37.18
CA THR A 47 30.03 10.41 38.29
C THR A 47 29.98 11.71 39.06
N TYR A 48 29.80 11.62 40.37
CA TYR A 48 29.65 12.78 41.26
C TYR A 48 30.40 12.59 42.54
N THR A 49 30.78 13.71 43.16
CA THR A 49 31.49 13.73 44.42
C THR A 49 31.00 14.85 45.31
N ALA A 50 31.36 14.78 46.56
CA ALA A 50 31.12 15.88 47.53
C ALA A 50 32.38 16.13 48.32
N THR A 51 32.67 17.40 48.55
CA THR A 51 33.84 17.83 49.30
C THR A 51 33.47 18.03 50.76
N THR A 52 34.24 17.47 51.69
CA THR A 52 34.08 17.67 53.09
C THR A 52 35.44 17.79 53.76
N LEU A 53 35.53 18.67 54.75
CA LEU A 53 36.73 18.84 55.58
C LEU A 53 36.79 17.81 56.72
N HIS A 54 35.68 17.14 57.03
CA HIS A 54 35.55 16.13 58.07
C HIS A 54 35.04 14.80 57.49
N ASN A 55 35.80 13.75 57.76
CA ASN A 55 35.40 12.34 57.58
C ASN A 55 34.59 11.98 56.29
N GLY A 56 35.19 12.18 55.10
CA GLY A 56 34.56 11.99 53.82
C GLY A 56 34.02 10.58 53.50
N SER A 57 34.37 9.57 54.34
CA SER A 57 33.93 8.18 54.17
C SER A 57 32.47 7.92 54.54
N ARG A 58 31.80 8.88 55.20
CA ARG A 58 30.42 8.77 55.68
C ARG A 58 29.44 9.66 54.92
N ILE A 59 29.83 10.23 53.78
CA ILE A 59 28.91 11.01 52.97
C ILE A 59 27.93 10.06 52.28
N ARG A 60 26.64 10.38 52.36
CA ARG A 60 25.58 9.69 51.66
C ARG A 60 25.06 10.57 50.53
N PHE A 61 24.69 9.92 49.41
CA PHE A 61 24.15 10.59 48.23
C PHE A 61 22.75 10.13 47.95
N ARG A 62 21.95 10.99 47.31
CA ARG A 62 20.73 10.65 46.64
C ARG A 62 20.68 11.39 45.33
N TYR A 63 20.08 10.79 44.33
CA TYR A 63 19.95 11.36 42.99
C TYR A 63 18.55 11.18 42.45
N LEU A 64 18.19 12.00 41.47
CA LEU A 64 16.92 12.00 40.76
C LEU A 64 17.15 12.43 39.33
N LEU A 65 16.57 11.72 38.36
CA LEU A 65 16.50 12.15 36.99
C LEU A 65 15.11 12.70 36.72
N GLU A 66 14.97 14.04 36.77
CA GLU A 66 13.72 14.71 36.42
C GLU A 66 13.33 14.38 34.97
N GLY A 67 12.08 13.99 34.75
CA GLY A 67 11.56 13.50 33.46
C GLY A 67 11.55 11.96 33.32
N PHE A 68 12.19 11.24 34.26
CA PHE A 68 12.21 9.78 34.32
C PHE A 68 11.85 9.21 35.69
N ASP A 69 12.59 9.61 36.75
CA ASP A 69 12.36 9.13 38.12
C ASP A 69 11.17 9.86 38.75
N ARG A 70 10.41 9.13 39.57
CA ARG A 70 9.31 9.70 40.37
C ARG A 70 9.75 10.17 41.72
N GLU A 71 10.77 9.52 42.26
CA GLU A 71 11.26 9.76 43.65
C GLU A 71 12.79 9.75 43.68
N TRP A 72 13.37 10.31 44.73
CA TRP A 72 14.79 10.29 44.95
C TRP A 72 15.30 8.87 45.17
N THR A 73 16.34 8.48 44.47
CA THR A 73 17.05 7.21 44.65
C THR A 73 18.17 7.39 45.65
N GLU A 74 18.12 6.67 46.77
CA GLU A 74 19.16 6.66 47.79
C GLU A 74 20.38 5.84 47.27
N ALA A 75 21.49 6.52 47.02
CA ALA A 75 22.73 5.91 46.54
C ALA A 75 23.64 5.40 47.64
N GLY A 76 23.38 5.75 48.89
CA GLY A 76 24.30 5.51 50.00
C GLY A 76 25.64 6.20 49.75
N THR A 77 26.75 5.47 49.78
CA THR A 77 28.10 6.01 49.54
C THR A 77 28.56 5.90 48.09
N ARG A 78 27.70 5.37 47.17
CA ARG A 78 28.02 5.26 45.73
C ARG A 78 28.13 6.64 45.12
N ARG A 79 29.13 6.80 44.25
CA ARG A 79 29.44 8.06 43.56
C ARG A 79 29.12 7.99 42.07
N ILE A 80 28.36 6.98 41.66
CA ILE A 80 28.02 6.74 40.27
C ILE A 80 26.54 6.39 40.18
N ALA A 81 25.82 7.03 39.24
CA ALA A 81 24.46 6.71 38.84
C ALA A 81 24.46 6.22 37.40
N TYR A 82 23.65 5.20 37.14
CA TYR A 82 23.45 4.62 35.79
C TYR A 82 22.01 4.71 35.40
N TYR A 83 21.78 5.12 34.15
CA TYR A 83 20.48 5.08 33.50
C TYR A 83 20.60 4.36 32.17
N THR A 84 19.64 3.53 31.86
CA THR A 84 19.57 2.76 30.60
C THR A 84 18.20 2.90 29.97
N ASN A 85 18.13 2.84 28.66
CA ASN A 85 16.87 2.85 27.92
C ASN A 85 15.96 4.06 28.24
N LEU A 86 16.54 5.25 28.35
CA LEU A 86 15.76 6.46 28.55
C LEU A 86 14.90 6.75 27.30
N PRO A 87 13.62 7.13 27.46
CA PRO A 87 12.77 7.55 26.35
C PRO A 87 13.40 8.68 25.52
N ARG A 88 13.35 8.54 24.21
CA ARG A 88 13.91 9.49 23.25
C ARG A 88 12.99 10.69 23.03
N GLY A 89 13.54 11.78 22.48
CA GLY A 89 12.77 12.98 22.16
C GLY A 89 12.34 13.77 23.40
N ARG A 90 13.06 13.62 24.51
CA ARG A 90 12.77 14.29 25.78
C ARG A 90 14.01 14.94 26.35
N SER A 91 13.77 15.96 27.20
CA SER A 91 14.80 16.61 28.00
C SER A 91 14.75 16.06 29.42
N TYR A 92 15.91 15.91 30.00
CA TYR A 92 16.14 15.37 31.33
C TYR A 92 17.01 16.29 32.12
N ARG A 93 16.83 16.28 33.46
CA ARG A 93 17.71 16.98 34.38
C ARG A 93 18.13 16.03 35.49
N PHE A 94 19.42 15.63 35.47
CA PHE A 94 20.00 14.86 36.55
C PHE A 94 20.27 15.78 37.73
N ARG A 95 19.83 15.39 38.93
CA ARG A 95 20.07 16.11 40.20
C ARG A 95 20.67 15.16 41.19
N VAL A 96 21.67 15.64 41.94
CA VAL A 96 22.31 14.89 43.00
C VAL A 96 22.49 15.76 44.23
N GLN A 97 22.24 15.15 45.38
CA GLN A 97 22.40 15.77 46.70
C GLN A 97 23.27 14.90 47.59
N ALA A 98 23.98 15.52 48.51
CA ALA A 98 24.78 14.82 49.47
C ALA A 98 24.39 15.20 50.91
N CYS A 99 24.61 14.26 51.80
CA CYS A 99 24.37 14.38 53.22
C CYS A 99 25.69 14.13 53.99
N ASN A 100 25.97 14.96 54.97
CA ASN A 100 27.11 14.74 55.85
C ASN A 100 26.89 13.59 56.86
N SER A 101 27.89 13.26 57.64
CA SER A 101 27.80 12.21 58.69
C SER A 101 26.70 12.48 59.78
N ASP A 102 26.30 13.70 59.91
CA ASP A 102 25.37 14.14 60.97
C ASP A 102 23.92 14.26 60.44
N GLY A 103 23.68 13.89 59.21
CA GLY A 103 22.34 13.83 58.57
C GLY A 103 21.91 15.13 57.90
N VAL A 104 22.79 16.11 57.71
CA VAL A 104 22.47 17.40 57.08
C VAL A 104 22.60 17.28 55.55
N TRP A 105 21.49 17.43 54.86
CA TRP A 105 21.41 17.37 53.40
C TRP A 105 21.70 18.71 52.73
N ASN A 106 22.47 18.66 51.61
CA ASN A 106 22.60 19.78 50.70
C ASN A 106 21.37 19.84 49.77
N THR A 107 20.40 20.67 50.10
CA THR A 107 19.14 20.79 49.35
C THR A 107 19.30 21.45 47.98
N ILE A 108 20.36 22.25 47.77
CA ILE A 108 20.68 22.84 46.48
C ILE A 108 21.19 21.75 45.53
N GLY A 109 22.17 20.96 45.96
CA GLY A 109 22.78 19.88 45.19
C GLY A 109 23.54 20.36 43.94
N ALA A 110 23.79 19.44 43.05
CA ALA A 110 24.28 19.73 41.71
C ALA A 110 23.27 19.21 40.65
N SER A 111 23.18 19.87 39.52
CA SER A 111 22.29 19.45 38.44
C SER A 111 22.94 19.57 37.06
N TYR A 112 22.57 18.66 36.17
CA TYR A 112 23.00 18.65 34.77
C TYR A 112 21.80 18.36 33.87
N ALA A 113 21.58 19.24 32.86
CA ALA A 113 20.49 19.09 31.88
C ALA A 113 21.04 18.54 30.59
N PHE A 114 20.27 17.63 29.97
CA PHE A 114 20.57 17.07 28.68
C PHE A 114 19.28 16.68 27.98
N SER A 115 19.35 16.52 26.65
CA SER A 115 18.23 15.99 25.87
C SER A 115 18.68 14.75 25.06
N ILE A 116 17.76 13.88 24.72
CA ILE A 116 18.00 12.76 23.81
C ILE A 116 17.17 13.00 22.54
N LYS A 117 17.84 13.07 21.39
CA LYS A 117 17.18 13.25 20.10
C LYS A 117 16.27 12.07 19.78
N SER A 118 15.19 12.30 19.06
CA SER A 118 14.39 11.23 18.47
C SER A 118 14.95 10.81 17.11
N PHE A 119 14.66 9.59 16.67
CA PHE A 119 14.94 9.19 15.30
C PHE A 119 14.02 9.93 14.32
N ILE A 120 14.52 10.19 13.10
CA ILE A 120 13.77 10.90 12.06
C ILE A 120 12.46 10.18 11.74
N TYR A 121 12.47 8.84 11.74
CA TYR A 121 11.28 8.05 11.44
C TYR A 121 10.24 8.00 12.57
N GLU A 122 10.60 8.40 13.80
CA GLU A 122 9.68 8.56 14.93
C GLU A 122 8.94 9.90 14.89
N THR A 123 9.32 10.80 13.97
CA THR A 123 8.74 12.14 13.88
C THR A 123 7.44 12.08 13.09
N TRP A 124 6.39 12.74 13.58
CA TRP A 124 5.04 12.71 13.03
C TRP A 124 4.97 13.04 11.52
N TRP A 125 5.79 14.00 11.06
CA TRP A 125 5.81 14.41 9.64
C TRP A 125 6.34 13.28 8.73
N PHE A 126 7.28 12.45 9.21
CA PHE A 126 7.78 11.30 8.45
C PHE A 126 6.69 10.22 8.30
N ILE A 127 5.89 9.99 9.35
CA ILE A 127 4.76 9.06 9.31
C ILE A 127 3.72 9.56 8.28
N VAL A 128 3.37 10.86 8.34
CA VAL A 128 2.45 11.47 7.37
C VAL A 128 2.98 11.34 5.95
N LEU A 129 4.26 11.67 5.72
CA LEU A 129 4.88 11.54 4.39
C LEU A 129 4.85 10.10 3.87
N SER A 130 5.15 9.13 4.74
CA SER A 130 5.11 7.70 4.39
C SER A 130 3.70 7.24 4.00
N VAL A 131 2.68 7.64 4.77
CA VAL A 131 1.27 7.34 4.46
C VAL A 131 0.86 7.97 3.13
N CYS A 132 1.19 9.25 2.91
CA CYS A 132 0.91 9.92 1.64
C CYS A 132 1.62 9.23 0.45
N GLY A 133 2.86 8.79 0.65
CA GLY A 133 3.61 8.03 -0.37
C GLY A 133 2.92 6.72 -0.75
N VAL A 134 2.47 5.95 0.24
CA VAL A 134 1.73 4.69 0.02
C VAL A 134 0.40 4.96 -0.70
N LEU A 135 -0.37 5.95 -0.25
CA LEU A 135 -1.64 6.32 -0.90
C LEU A 135 -1.42 6.79 -2.34
N GLY A 136 -0.37 7.59 -2.59
CA GLY A 136 0.02 8.01 -3.94
C GLY A 136 0.35 6.82 -4.84
N LEU A 137 1.11 5.85 -4.35
CA LEU A 137 1.45 4.63 -5.09
C LEU A 137 0.19 3.82 -5.44
N VAL A 138 -0.70 3.61 -4.46
CA VAL A 138 -1.98 2.92 -4.68
C VAL A 138 -2.82 3.65 -5.74
N PHE A 139 -2.88 4.98 -5.66
CA PHE A 139 -3.59 5.79 -6.65
C PHE A 139 -3.01 5.66 -8.06
N VAL A 140 -1.68 5.67 -8.20
CA VAL A 140 -1.01 5.46 -9.50
C VAL A 140 -1.33 4.07 -10.06
N VAL A 141 -1.20 3.02 -9.25
CA VAL A 141 -1.52 1.64 -9.66
C VAL A 141 -2.99 1.55 -10.08
N TYR A 142 -3.90 2.12 -9.31
CA TYR A 142 -5.32 2.17 -9.66
C TYR A 142 -5.56 2.87 -11.00
N ARG A 143 -4.96 4.04 -11.22
CA ARG A 143 -5.05 4.78 -12.49
C ARG A 143 -4.53 3.97 -13.68
N LEU A 144 -3.41 3.29 -13.53
CA LEU A 144 -2.84 2.43 -14.58
C LEU A 144 -3.77 1.25 -14.90
N ARG A 145 -4.34 0.62 -13.88
CA ARG A 145 -5.32 -0.47 -14.04
C ARG A 145 -6.57 -0.02 -14.78
N VAL A 146 -7.14 1.12 -14.38
CA VAL A 146 -8.32 1.67 -15.05
C VAL A 146 -8.05 1.97 -16.52
N ARG A 147 -6.91 2.60 -16.84
CA ARG A 147 -6.50 2.85 -18.24
C ARG A 147 -6.36 1.55 -19.05
N GLN A 148 -5.75 0.54 -18.46
CA GLN A 148 -5.57 -0.76 -19.12
C GLN A 148 -6.91 -1.46 -19.40
N ILE A 149 -7.87 -1.35 -18.48
CA ILE A 149 -9.22 -1.91 -18.68
C ILE A 149 -9.94 -1.14 -19.79
N GLN A 150 -9.92 0.19 -19.77
CA GLN A 150 -10.56 1.02 -20.80
C GLN A 150 -10.01 0.73 -22.19
N SER A 151 -8.69 0.63 -22.35
CA SER A 151 -8.12 0.31 -23.66
C SER A 151 -8.54 -1.06 -24.21
N ARG A 152 -8.70 -2.06 -23.34
CA ARG A 152 -9.22 -3.38 -23.74
C ARG A 152 -10.70 -3.34 -24.09
N THR A 153 -11.48 -2.52 -23.38
CA THR A 153 -12.91 -2.36 -23.67
C THR A 153 -13.10 -1.70 -25.04
N ASP A 154 -12.34 -0.65 -25.35
CA ASP A 154 -12.37 0.03 -26.65
C ASP A 154 -11.99 -0.90 -27.81
N GLU A 155 -11.00 -1.77 -27.59
CA GLU A 155 -10.57 -2.77 -28.57
C GLU A 155 -11.67 -3.81 -28.83
N LEU A 156 -12.31 -4.31 -27.77
CA LEU A 156 -13.43 -5.24 -27.86
C LEU A 156 -14.64 -4.62 -28.56
N GLU A 157 -14.98 -3.38 -28.25
CA GLU A 157 -16.07 -2.67 -28.92
C GLU A 157 -15.82 -2.52 -30.43
N ARG A 158 -14.59 -2.15 -30.81
CA ARG A 158 -14.22 -2.11 -32.25
C ARG A 158 -14.37 -3.45 -32.93
N LEU A 159 -13.88 -4.52 -32.28
CA LEU A 159 -13.98 -5.87 -32.84
C LEU A 159 -15.45 -6.33 -32.99
N VAL A 160 -16.29 -6.02 -32.01
CA VAL A 160 -17.73 -6.30 -32.07
C VAL A 160 -18.39 -5.53 -33.19
N GLN A 161 -18.10 -4.24 -33.35
CA GLN A 161 -18.64 -3.41 -34.42
C GLN A 161 -18.20 -3.93 -35.80
N GLU A 162 -16.93 -4.28 -35.99
CA GLU A 162 -16.42 -4.87 -37.24
C GLU A 162 -17.12 -6.19 -37.57
N ARG A 163 -17.26 -7.08 -36.60
CA ARG A 163 -17.94 -8.37 -36.77
C ARG A 163 -19.43 -8.19 -37.08
N THR A 164 -20.08 -7.25 -36.39
CA THR A 164 -21.51 -6.98 -36.62
C THR A 164 -21.73 -6.44 -38.02
N LYS A 165 -20.89 -5.51 -38.49
CA LYS A 165 -20.93 -4.98 -39.84
C LYS A 165 -20.69 -6.07 -40.87
N SER A 166 -19.66 -6.89 -40.72
CA SER A 166 -19.37 -8.02 -41.62
C SER A 166 -20.52 -9.02 -41.70
N LEU A 167 -21.16 -9.34 -40.57
CA LEU A 167 -22.35 -10.20 -40.54
C LEU A 167 -23.54 -9.57 -41.27
N GLN A 168 -23.72 -8.26 -41.10
CA GLN A 168 -24.80 -7.54 -41.79
C GLN A 168 -24.59 -7.50 -43.28
N ASP A 169 -23.36 -7.24 -43.73
CA ASP A 169 -23.01 -7.28 -45.18
C ASP A 169 -23.19 -8.68 -45.76
N SER A 170 -22.76 -9.72 -45.06
CA SER A 170 -22.95 -11.12 -45.48
C SER A 170 -24.44 -11.52 -45.52
N ASN A 171 -25.26 -11.05 -44.60
CA ASN A 171 -26.70 -11.29 -44.59
C ASN A 171 -27.40 -10.60 -45.78
N LEU A 172 -26.97 -9.38 -46.13
CA LEU A 172 -27.48 -8.68 -47.30
C LEU A 172 -27.12 -9.42 -48.61
N GLU A 173 -25.87 -9.89 -48.71
CA GLU A 173 -25.41 -10.69 -49.87
C GLU A 173 -26.18 -12.00 -49.97
N LEU A 174 -26.41 -12.69 -48.88
CA LEU A 174 -27.20 -13.91 -48.81
C LEU A 174 -28.67 -13.66 -49.19
N ALA A 175 -29.24 -12.55 -48.76
CA ALA A 175 -30.61 -12.17 -49.14
C ALA A 175 -30.72 -11.88 -50.63
N ALA A 176 -29.72 -11.19 -51.21
CA ALA A 176 -29.66 -10.93 -52.66
C ALA A 176 -29.51 -12.22 -53.47
N ALA A 177 -28.63 -13.13 -53.05
CA ALA A 177 -28.47 -14.44 -53.68
C ALA A 177 -29.74 -15.28 -53.60
N ASN A 178 -30.42 -15.30 -52.46
CA ASN A 178 -31.71 -15.98 -52.33
C ASN A 178 -32.78 -15.39 -53.24
N ALA A 179 -32.86 -14.08 -53.37
CA ALA A 179 -33.79 -13.43 -54.29
C ALA A 179 -33.55 -13.83 -55.79
N GLU A 180 -32.28 -13.93 -56.17
CA GLU A 180 -31.92 -14.39 -57.54
C GLU A 180 -32.29 -15.87 -57.77
N VAL A 181 -32.04 -16.72 -56.75
CA VAL A 181 -32.47 -18.13 -56.78
C VAL A 181 -33.99 -18.25 -56.95
N TYR A 182 -34.79 -17.48 -56.23
CA TYR A 182 -36.26 -17.44 -56.38
C TYR A 182 -36.68 -16.99 -57.77
N ARG A 183 -36.02 -15.98 -58.34
CA ARG A 183 -36.30 -15.48 -59.64
C ARG A 183 -35.98 -16.53 -60.68
N GLN A 184 -34.86 -17.23 -60.64
CA GLN A 184 -34.51 -18.31 -61.53
C GLN A 184 -35.50 -19.48 -61.43
N MET A 185 -35.94 -19.83 -60.25
CA MET A 185 -36.92 -20.86 -59.98
C MET A 185 -38.29 -20.53 -60.66
N GLN A 186 -38.74 -19.27 -60.54
CA GLN A 186 -39.95 -18.81 -61.24
C GLN A 186 -39.81 -18.88 -62.75
N LEU A 187 -38.65 -18.50 -63.32
CA LEU A 187 -38.39 -18.60 -64.72
C LEU A 187 -38.41 -20.05 -65.19
N THR A 188 -37.79 -20.96 -64.46
CA THR A 188 -37.76 -22.39 -64.75
C THR A 188 -39.18 -23.00 -64.71
N ASP A 189 -39.99 -22.61 -63.74
CA ASP A 189 -41.36 -23.06 -63.55
C ASP A 189 -42.26 -22.57 -64.69
N SER A 190 -42.08 -21.31 -65.15
CA SER A 190 -42.80 -20.79 -66.33
C SER A 190 -42.41 -21.50 -67.63
N GLN A 191 -41.11 -21.78 -67.83
CA GLN A 191 -40.65 -22.57 -69.00
C GLN A 191 -41.15 -23.99 -68.94
N ALA A 192 -41.18 -24.64 -67.77
CA ALA A 192 -41.76 -25.99 -67.65
C ALA A 192 -43.25 -26.05 -68.04
N ARG A 193 -44.02 -25.04 -67.61
CA ARG A 193 -45.44 -24.90 -68.01
C ARG A 193 -45.60 -24.70 -69.53
N GLU A 194 -44.76 -23.87 -70.16
CA GLU A 194 -44.77 -23.63 -71.60
C GLU A 194 -44.43 -24.92 -72.36
N ILE A 195 -43.44 -25.68 -71.91
CA ILE A 195 -43.09 -27.00 -72.46
C ILE A 195 -44.28 -27.99 -72.35
N GLU A 196 -44.97 -28.02 -71.21
CA GLU A 196 -46.12 -28.88 -70.95
C GLU A 196 -47.28 -28.55 -71.89
N ILE A 197 -47.60 -27.25 -72.09
CA ILE A 197 -48.59 -26.80 -73.05
C ILE A 197 -48.22 -27.19 -74.45
N THR A 198 -46.92 -26.97 -74.82
CA THR A 198 -46.45 -27.31 -76.19
C THR A 198 -46.48 -28.82 -76.44
N ASN A 199 -46.12 -29.66 -75.46
CA ASN A 199 -46.22 -31.09 -75.51
C ASN A 199 -47.67 -31.58 -75.69
N THR A 200 -48.62 -30.97 -74.96
CA THR A 200 -50.04 -31.29 -75.07
C THR A 200 -50.55 -30.96 -76.46
N GLN A 201 -50.23 -29.78 -77.01
CA GLN A 201 -50.57 -29.38 -78.39
C GLN A 201 -49.92 -30.32 -79.43
N LEU A 202 -48.69 -30.75 -79.21
CA LEU A 202 -48.00 -31.70 -80.11
C LEU A 202 -48.70 -33.07 -80.09
N GLN A 203 -49.16 -33.54 -78.93
CA GLN A 203 -49.93 -34.79 -78.79
C GLN A 203 -51.27 -34.70 -79.54
N GLU A 204 -51.99 -33.57 -79.36
CA GLU A 204 -53.26 -33.35 -80.11
C GLU A 204 -53.05 -33.31 -81.61
N ASN A 205 -52.03 -32.54 -82.06
CA ASN A 205 -51.70 -32.51 -83.52
C ASN A 205 -51.27 -33.88 -84.09
N ASN A 206 -50.50 -34.66 -83.30
CA ASN A 206 -50.13 -36.02 -83.70
C ASN A 206 -51.35 -36.95 -83.74
N ALA A 207 -52.31 -36.83 -82.85
CA ALA A 207 -53.56 -37.58 -82.87
C ALA A 207 -54.41 -37.23 -84.11
N LEU A 208 -54.53 -35.93 -84.35
CA LEU A 208 -55.22 -35.43 -85.55
C LEU A 208 -54.55 -35.91 -86.87
N MET A 209 -53.23 -35.85 -86.91
CA MET A 209 -52.43 -36.36 -88.05
C MET A 209 -52.65 -37.87 -88.31
N LYS A 210 -52.71 -38.67 -87.22
CA LYS A 210 -53.07 -40.09 -87.35
C LYS A 210 -54.45 -40.33 -87.90
N GLN A 211 -55.45 -39.58 -87.40
CA GLN A 211 -56.82 -39.66 -87.95
C GLN A 211 -56.86 -39.32 -89.48
N LEU A 212 -56.21 -38.24 -89.87
CA LEU A 212 -56.12 -37.82 -91.25
C LEU A 212 -55.40 -38.87 -92.12
N ILE A 213 -54.40 -39.54 -91.64
CA ILE A 213 -53.70 -40.62 -92.29
C ILE A 213 -54.64 -41.86 -92.45
N GLU A 214 -55.39 -42.19 -91.39
CA GLU A 214 -56.37 -43.29 -91.45
C GLU A 214 -57.50 -43.00 -92.46
N GLU A 215 -58.10 -41.80 -92.40
CA GLU A 215 -59.10 -41.35 -93.36
C GLU A 215 -58.57 -41.38 -94.79
N LYS A 216 -57.34 -40.89 -95.01
CA LYS A 216 -56.69 -40.93 -96.33
C LYS A 216 -56.48 -42.38 -96.81
N ASN A 217 -56.07 -43.28 -95.94
CA ASN A 217 -55.83 -44.68 -96.24
C ASN A 217 -57.15 -45.39 -96.53
N GLU A 218 -58.23 -45.06 -95.80
CA GLU A 218 -59.58 -45.58 -96.07
C GLU A 218 -60.10 -45.09 -97.45
N PHE A 219 -59.91 -43.82 -97.77
CA PHE A 219 -60.27 -43.23 -99.02
C PHE A 219 -59.48 -43.86 -100.19
N LEU A 220 -58.20 -44.11 -100.06
CA LEU A 220 -57.35 -44.76 -101.02
C LEU A 220 -57.72 -46.25 -101.19
N GLY A 221 -58.17 -46.93 -100.10
CA GLY A 221 -58.63 -48.30 -100.13
C GLY A 221 -59.94 -48.47 -100.95
N ILE A 222 -60.84 -47.46 -100.82
CA ILE A 222 -62.11 -47.41 -101.58
C ILE A 222 -61.81 -47.12 -103.05
N ALA A 223 -60.85 -46.24 -103.39
CA ALA A 223 -60.49 -45.89 -104.75
C ALA A 223 -59.71 -46.97 -105.50
N ALA A 224 -59.22 -48.02 -104.82
CA ALA A 224 -58.47 -49.15 -105.41
C ALA A 224 -59.41 -50.38 -105.70
N HIS A 225 -60.74 -50.28 -105.37
CA HIS A 225 -61.68 -51.36 -105.51
C HIS A 225 -62.72 -51.12 -106.59
N ASP A 226 -62.61 -49.99 -107.26
CA ASP A 226 -63.34 -49.81 -108.61
C ASP A 226 -62.37 -49.98 -109.76
#